data_16fd620b6773f9da9a900e1752ee263a
#
_entry.id   16fd620b6773f9da9a900e1752ee263a
#
_cell.length_a   1.000
_cell.length_b   1.000
_cell.length_c   1.000
_cell.angle_alpha   90.00
_cell.angle_beta   90.00
_cell.angle_gamma   90.00
#
_symmetry.space_group_name_H-M   'P 1'
#
loop_
_entity.id
_entity.type
_entity.pdbx_description
1 polymer ?
#
loop_
_entity_poly.entity_id
_entity_poly.type
_entity_poly.pdbx_seq_one_letter_code
_entity_poly.pdbx_strand_id
1 'polypeptide(L)'
;QSELTSDYIFNYTIQKTDPQNFRLVLAAFYKDGNMSKELSLNVDNRWGFFIRNVTRIARVTGSIINGENFPSPNNTATKWNVGGTDLGIIWEMQPGKYGIFFGDTFGYDFKPNPANPGPNGGSWRSNVLAFSEDNDLEDGLSFSNMVTDDKGYAREIIYGGKDSSGNGDWTSIPTAAIRANGIDYVHYFNMRNWTGWVTNYSGIYKSADNGLTWAKCK
;
A
#
# COMPACT_ATOMS: atom_id res chain seq x y z
N GLN A 1 9.20 38.87 32.44
CA GLN A 1 9.05 38.01 31.28
C GLN A 1 8.60 36.65 31.79
N SER A 2 7.29 36.36 31.71
CA SER A 2 6.79 35.02 31.92
C SER A 2 6.97 34.24 30.62
N GLU A 3 7.92 33.31 30.55
CA GLU A 3 7.97 32.32 29.49
C GLU A 3 6.68 31.51 29.57
N LEU A 4 5.95 31.44 28.47
CA LEU A 4 4.86 30.50 28.28
C LEU A 4 5.45 29.09 28.22
N THR A 5 5.30 28.33 29.27
CA THR A 5 5.87 26.99 29.42
C THR A 5 4.89 25.85 29.04
N SER A 6 3.76 26.17 28.43
CA SER A 6 2.77 25.19 27.98
C SER A 6 2.46 25.31 26.49
N ASP A 7 2.45 24.18 25.81
CA ASP A 7 2.00 24.07 24.44
C ASP A 7 0.47 24.24 24.38
N TYR A 8 0.01 25.26 23.68
CA TYR A 8 -1.42 25.44 23.41
C TYR A 8 -1.77 24.78 22.09
N ILE A 9 -2.65 23.80 22.14
CA ILE A 9 -3.18 23.12 20.95
C ILE A 9 -4.55 23.71 20.63
N PHE A 10 -4.68 24.29 19.44
CA PHE A 10 -5.94 24.74 18.89
C PHE A 10 -6.41 23.77 17.81
N ASN A 11 -7.61 23.21 18.00
CA ASN A 11 -8.24 22.37 17.00
C ASN A 11 -9.38 23.15 16.33
N TYR A 12 -9.30 23.30 15.02
CA TYR A 12 -10.39 23.84 14.22
C TYR A 12 -10.90 22.77 13.26
N THR A 13 -12.17 22.44 13.35
CA THR A 13 -12.80 21.49 12.43
C THR A 13 -13.48 22.29 11.31
N ILE A 14 -13.01 22.12 10.09
CA ILE A 14 -13.58 22.75 8.89
C ILE A 14 -15.03 22.28 8.72
N GLN A 15 -15.95 23.25 8.59
CA GLN A 15 -17.38 22.99 8.40
C GLN A 15 -17.76 23.15 6.93
N LYS A 16 -18.87 22.49 6.53
CA LYS A 16 -19.44 22.65 5.17
C LYS A 16 -19.83 24.10 4.82
N THR A 17 -20.10 24.88 5.83
CA THR A 17 -20.52 26.29 5.72
C THR A 17 -19.35 27.25 5.68
N ASP A 18 -18.12 26.79 5.92
CA ASP A 18 -16.95 27.65 5.86
C ASP A 18 -16.68 28.09 4.41
N PRO A 19 -16.16 29.31 4.20
CA PRO A 19 -15.79 29.77 2.88
C PRO A 19 -14.81 28.82 2.17
N GLN A 20 -14.86 28.77 0.86
CA GLN A 20 -13.96 27.92 0.06
C GLN A 20 -12.49 28.25 0.29
N ASN A 21 -12.17 29.52 0.47
CA ASN A 21 -10.85 29.98 0.84
C ASN A 21 -10.98 30.93 2.02
N PHE A 22 -10.25 30.69 3.07
CA PHE A 22 -10.22 31.57 4.23
C PHE A 22 -8.86 31.55 4.91
N ARG A 23 -8.60 32.53 5.75
CA ARG A 23 -7.38 32.65 6.53
C ARG A 23 -7.72 32.41 7.99
N LEU A 24 -7.12 31.41 8.60
CA LEU A 24 -7.09 31.25 10.04
C LEU A 24 -6.00 32.16 10.60
N VAL A 25 -6.37 32.97 11.58
CA VAL A 25 -5.44 33.86 12.27
C VAL A 25 -5.47 33.53 13.75
N LEU A 26 -4.32 33.20 14.30
CA LEU A 26 -4.10 33.04 15.72
C LEU A 26 -3.29 34.25 16.22
N ALA A 27 -3.86 34.96 17.19
CA ALA A 27 -3.20 36.07 17.84
C ALA A 27 -3.18 35.86 19.35
N ALA A 28 -2.03 36.01 19.98
CA ALA A 28 -1.90 36.04 21.42
C ALA A 28 -1.82 37.48 21.91
N PHE A 29 -2.60 37.82 22.94
CA PHE A 29 -2.61 39.13 23.55
C PHE A 29 -2.02 39.06 24.95
N TYR A 30 -1.18 40.03 25.27
CA TYR A 30 -0.76 40.27 26.67
C TYR A 30 -1.92 40.83 27.48
N LYS A 31 -1.78 40.81 28.82
CA LYS A 31 -2.78 41.37 29.73
C LYS A 31 -3.01 42.87 29.56
N ASP A 32 -2.06 43.57 29.00
CA ASP A 32 -2.13 44.99 28.68
C ASP A 32 -2.84 45.29 27.34
N GLY A 33 -3.33 44.23 26.65
CA GLY A 33 -4.01 44.36 25.39
C GLY A 33 -3.11 44.38 24.16
N ASN A 34 -1.79 44.36 24.31
CA ASN A 34 -0.85 44.30 23.20
C ASN A 34 -0.79 42.92 22.58
N MET A 35 -0.76 42.84 21.26
CA MET A 35 -0.61 41.58 20.51
C MET A 35 0.86 41.19 20.45
N SER A 36 1.16 39.92 20.83
CA SER A 36 2.54 39.41 20.80
C SER A 36 3.00 39.06 19.39
N LYS A 37 2.22 38.26 18.71
CA LYS A 37 2.51 37.79 17.35
C LYS A 37 1.23 37.23 16.71
N GLU A 38 1.08 37.51 15.45
CA GLU A 38 0.06 36.87 14.61
C GLU A 38 0.68 35.70 13.87
N LEU A 39 0.03 34.55 13.95
CA LEU A 39 0.28 33.41 13.06
C LEU A 39 -0.92 33.25 12.14
N SER A 40 -0.71 33.25 10.85
CA SER A 40 -1.77 33.07 9.87
C SER A 40 -1.55 31.85 9.00
N LEU A 41 -2.63 31.10 8.75
CA LEU A 41 -2.68 29.96 7.87
C LEU A 41 -3.76 30.19 6.82
N ASN A 42 -3.39 30.18 5.55
CA ASN A 42 -4.36 30.18 4.46
C ASN A 42 -4.93 28.78 4.30
N VAL A 43 -6.25 28.68 4.41
CA VAL A 43 -7.00 27.42 4.29
C VAL A 43 -7.77 27.42 2.99
N ASP A 44 -7.54 26.42 2.17
CA ASP A 44 -8.34 26.12 1.00
C ASP A 44 -9.37 25.03 1.37
N ASN A 45 -10.60 25.46 1.67
CA ASN A 45 -11.70 24.59 2.08
C ASN A 45 -12.48 24.06 0.85
N ARG A 46 -11.78 23.69 -0.21
CA ARG A 46 -12.44 22.94 -1.27
C ARG A 46 -12.69 21.51 -0.77
N TRP A 47 -13.96 21.19 -0.65
CA TRP A 47 -14.41 19.87 -0.17
C TRP A 47 -13.90 18.75 -1.07
N GLY A 48 -13.12 17.90 -0.45
CA GLY A 48 -12.47 16.77 -1.07
C GLY A 48 -10.99 17.05 -1.33
N PHE A 49 -10.19 16.04 -1.15
CA PHE A 49 -8.87 15.99 -1.77
C PHE A 49 -9.11 15.97 -3.28
N PHE A 50 -9.12 17.13 -3.92
CA PHE A 50 -9.10 17.17 -5.37
C PHE A 50 -7.70 16.79 -5.80
N ILE A 51 -7.53 15.53 -6.12
CA ILE A 51 -6.39 15.10 -6.89
C ILE A 51 -6.53 15.82 -8.23
N ARG A 52 -5.67 16.80 -8.48
CA ARG A 52 -5.61 17.51 -9.76
C ARG A 52 -4.56 16.84 -10.62
N ASN A 53 -4.81 16.80 -11.91
CA ASN A 53 -3.86 16.29 -12.90
C ASN A 53 -3.46 14.83 -12.65
N VAL A 54 -4.42 13.95 -12.40
CA VAL A 54 -4.16 12.51 -12.36
C VAL A 54 -3.86 12.04 -13.76
N THR A 55 -2.64 11.55 -13.94
CA THR A 55 -2.22 10.89 -15.17
C THR A 55 -1.91 9.43 -14.87
N ARG A 56 -2.46 8.53 -15.66
CA ARG A 56 -2.03 7.14 -15.65
C ARG A 56 -0.72 7.05 -16.41
N ILE A 57 0.34 6.62 -15.76
CA ILE A 57 1.68 6.54 -16.35
C ILE A 57 1.90 5.16 -16.93
N ALA A 58 1.65 4.10 -16.15
CA ALA A 58 1.94 2.73 -16.54
C ALA A 58 1.01 1.74 -15.85
N ARG A 59 0.94 0.54 -16.40
CA ARG A 59 0.38 -0.64 -15.76
C ARG A 59 1.50 -1.40 -15.04
N VAL A 60 1.50 -1.37 -13.71
CA VAL A 60 2.58 -1.97 -12.91
C VAL A 60 2.49 -3.51 -12.89
N THR A 61 1.28 -4.08 -12.83
CA THR A 61 1.05 -5.53 -12.83
C THR A 61 0.02 -5.94 -13.88
N GLY A 62 0.09 -7.19 -14.33
CA GLY A 62 -0.77 -7.74 -15.37
C GLY A 62 -0.21 -7.57 -16.78
N SER A 63 -1.06 -7.86 -17.77
CA SER A 63 -0.80 -7.63 -19.19
C SER A 63 -1.42 -6.31 -19.65
N ILE A 64 -0.95 -5.78 -20.76
CA ILE A 64 -1.63 -4.69 -21.47
C ILE A 64 -3.05 -5.15 -21.82
N ILE A 65 -4.03 -4.36 -21.40
CA ILE A 65 -5.43 -4.58 -21.76
C ILE A 65 -5.67 -3.93 -23.13
N ASN A 66 -6.36 -4.65 -24.02
CA ASN A 66 -6.68 -4.14 -25.33
C ASN A 66 -7.44 -2.81 -25.24
N GLY A 67 -6.96 -1.80 -25.94
CA GLY A 67 -7.50 -0.43 -25.88
C GLY A 67 -6.85 0.48 -24.85
N GLU A 68 -5.96 -0.01 -24.01
CA GLU A 68 -5.12 0.84 -23.16
C GLU A 68 -3.90 1.33 -23.95
N ASN A 69 -3.59 2.61 -23.79
CA ASN A 69 -2.49 3.26 -24.47
C ASN A 69 -1.47 3.81 -23.46
N PHE A 70 -1.00 2.95 -22.57
CA PHE A 70 0.10 3.26 -21.66
C PHE A 70 0.99 2.02 -21.44
N PRO A 71 2.26 2.21 -21.07
CA PRO A 71 3.23 1.14 -20.98
C PRO A 71 2.91 0.15 -19.84
N SER A 72 3.41 -1.08 -19.99
CA SER A 72 3.44 -2.11 -18.97
C SER A 72 4.88 -2.58 -18.80
N PRO A 73 5.71 -1.87 -18.03
CA PRO A 73 7.16 -2.09 -17.97
C PRO A 73 7.51 -3.50 -17.49
N ASN A 74 6.69 -4.09 -16.64
CA ASN A 74 6.97 -5.37 -16.00
C ASN A 74 6.45 -6.58 -16.77
N ASN A 75 5.35 -6.43 -17.50
CA ASN A 75 4.69 -7.52 -18.22
C ASN A 75 4.52 -8.79 -17.37
N THR A 76 4.03 -8.60 -16.13
CA THR A 76 4.09 -9.62 -15.07
C THR A 76 3.25 -10.87 -15.38
N ALA A 77 2.22 -10.75 -16.23
CA ALA A 77 1.39 -11.88 -16.60
C ALA A 77 2.20 -12.95 -17.37
N THR A 78 3.01 -12.54 -18.32
CA THR A 78 3.83 -13.47 -19.13
C THR A 78 5.13 -13.83 -18.44
N LYS A 79 5.75 -12.88 -17.74
CA LYS A 79 7.08 -13.09 -17.15
C LYS A 79 7.03 -13.92 -15.86
N TRP A 80 6.03 -13.70 -15.02
CA TRP A 80 5.94 -14.32 -13.68
C TRP A 80 4.59 -14.92 -13.36
N ASN A 81 3.72 -15.07 -14.34
CA ASN A 81 2.35 -15.58 -14.17
C ASN A 81 1.55 -14.78 -13.13
N VAL A 82 1.64 -13.44 -13.19
CA VAL A 82 0.88 -12.49 -12.37
C VAL A 82 0.01 -11.66 -13.28
N GLY A 83 -1.22 -12.10 -13.50
CA GLY A 83 -2.20 -11.47 -14.39
C GLY A 83 -3.06 -10.42 -13.70
N GLY A 84 -3.27 -10.55 -12.40
CA GLY A 84 -3.98 -9.60 -11.55
C GLY A 84 -3.60 -9.75 -10.10
N THR A 85 -3.50 -8.64 -9.40
CA THR A 85 -3.15 -8.61 -7.98
C THR A 85 -3.70 -7.33 -7.34
N ASP A 86 -3.75 -7.30 -6.02
CA ASP A 86 -4.10 -6.13 -5.24
C ASP A 86 -2.98 -5.70 -4.30
N LEU A 87 -3.22 -4.61 -3.59
CA LEU A 87 -2.28 -3.96 -2.67
C LEU A 87 -1.00 -3.47 -3.35
N GLY A 88 0.09 -3.45 -2.61
CA GLY A 88 1.40 -2.93 -3.01
C GLY A 88 2.11 -2.36 -1.79
N ILE A 89 2.47 -3.25 -0.84
CA ILE A 89 3.15 -2.87 0.39
C ILE A 89 4.63 -2.75 0.08
N ILE A 90 5.10 -1.52 -0.06
CA ILE A 90 6.49 -1.20 -0.40
C ILE A 90 7.30 -0.85 0.86
N TRP A 91 8.54 -1.33 0.93
CA TRP A 91 9.53 -0.90 1.91
C TRP A 91 10.93 -0.91 1.32
N GLU A 92 11.80 -0.07 1.87
CA GLU A 92 13.21 -0.06 1.50
C GLU A 92 13.95 -1.17 2.24
N MET A 93 14.53 -2.10 1.48
CA MET A 93 15.32 -3.23 1.99
C MET A 93 16.78 -2.84 2.18
N GLN A 94 17.31 -2.05 1.28
CA GLN A 94 18.65 -1.44 1.28
C GLN A 94 18.56 -0.13 0.50
N PRO A 95 19.50 0.80 0.65
CA PRO A 95 19.47 2.04 -0.11
C PRO A 95 19.25 1.80 -1.62
N GLY A 96 18.13 2.31 -2.15
CA GLY A 96 17.73 2.16 -3.54
C GLY A 96 17.23 0.77 -3.94
N LYS A 97 16.96 -0.13 -2.98
CA LYS A 97 16.38 -1.46 -3.24
C LYS A 97 15.12 -1.64 -2.43
N TYR A 98 14.05 -1.97 -3.09
CA TYR A 98 12.71 -2.04 -2.53
C TYR A 98 12.12 -3.44 -2.67
N GLY A 99 11.44 -3.89 -1.61
CA GLY A 99 10.53 -5.02 -1.67
C GLY A 99 9.09 -4.52 -1.81
N ILE A 100 8.27 -5.23 -2.57
CA ILE A 100 6.86 -4.90 -2.77
C ILE A 100 6.03 -6.17 -2.61
N PHE A 101 5.33 -6.29 -1.49
CA PHE A 101 4.35 -7.35 -1.30
C PHE A 101 3.02 -6.97 -1.95
N PHE A 102 2.51 -7.89 -2.72
CA PHE A 102 1.13 -7.87 -3.22
C PHE A 102 0.27 -8.84 -2.42
N GLY A 103 -1.03 -8.60 -2.38
CA GLY A 103 -2.01 -9.50 -1.78
C GLY A 103 -2.47 -10.59 -2.72
N ASP A 104 -3.75 -10.91 -2.68
CA ASP A 104 -4.33 -11.98 -3.52
C ASP A 104 -3.95 -11.80 -4.99
N THR A 105 -3.26 -12.79 -5.53
CA THR A 105 -2.65 -12.75 -6.85
C THR A 105 -3.10 -13.91 -7.71
N PHE A 106 -3.47 -13.62 -8.95
CA PHE A 106 -3.96 -14.59 -9.93
C PHE A 106 -3.04 -14.71 -11.13
N GLY A 107 -3.10 -15.83 -11.82
CA GLY A 107 -2.26 -16.13 -12.98
C GLY A 107 -2.60 -15.30 -14.22
N TYR A 108 -1.93 -15.61 -15.32
CA TYR A 108 -2.08 -14.93 -16.61
C TYR A 108 -3.51 -14.98 -17.18
N ASP A 109 -4.32 -15.92 -16.71
CA ASP A 109 -5.72 -16.11 -17.06
C ASP A 109 -6.69 -15.26 -16.22
N PHE A 110 -6.19 -14.36 -15.40
CA PHE A 110 -7.01 -13.42 -14.63
C PHE A 110 -7.93 -12.62 -15.55
N LYS A 111 -9.22 -12.64 -15.20
CA LYS A 111 -10.27 -11.89 -15.92
C LYS A 111 -11.07 -11.08 -14.91
N PRO A 112 -10.91 -9.75 -14.89
CA PRO A 112 -11.75 -8.90 -14.06
C PRO A 112 -13.21 -9.06 -14.49
N ASN A 113 -14.09 -9.26 -13.51
CA ASN A 113 -15.53 -9.37 -13.75
C ASN A 113 -16.25 -8.19 -13.10
N PRO A 114 -16.70 -7.20 -13.88
CA PRO A 114 -17.41 -6.03 -13.33
C PRO A 114 -18.72 -6.36 -12.63
N ALA A 115 -19.39 -7.45 -13.03
CA ALA A 115 -20.66 -7.87 -12.45
C ALA A 115 -20.49 -8.66 -11.13
N ASN A 116 -19.31 -9.21 -10.90
CA ASN A 116 -18.94 -9.90 -9.68
C ASN A 116 -17.50 -9.53 -9.34
N PRO A 117 -17.27 -8.32 -8.80
CA PRO A 117 -15.94 -7.85 -8.48
C PRO A 117 -15.33 -8.74 -7.41
N GLY A 118 -14.31 -9.44 -7.80
CA GLY A 118 -13.58 -10.38 -6.96
C GLY A 118 -12.53 -11.09 -7.79
N PRO A 119 -11.71 -11.89 -7.13
CA PRO A 119 -10.66 -12.62 -7.77
C PRO A 119 -11.23 -13.73 -8.66
N ASN A 120 -10.99 -13.61 -9.95
CA ASN A 120 -11.31 -14.62 -10.94
C ASN A 120 -10.07 -14.98 -11.74
N GLY A 121 -9.70 -16.22 -11.76
CA GLY A 121 -8.54 -16.74 -12.47
C GLY A 121 -7.93 -17.94 -11.74
N GLY A 122 -7.09 -18.67 -12.46
CA GLY A 122 -6.32 -19.77 -11.88
C GLY A 122 -5.04 -19.31 -11.20
N SER A 123 -4.30 -20.25 -10.64
CA SER A 123 -3.00 -20.00 -9.99
C SER A 123 -3.09 -18.96 -8.88
N TRP A 124 -4.10 -19.03 -8.03
CA TRP A 124 -4.27 -18.12 -6.91
C TRP A 124 -3.21 -18.34 -5.83
N ARG A 125 -2.55 -17.24 -5.47
CA ARG A 125 -1.60 -17.09 -4.37
C ARG A 125 -2.09 -15.98 -3.45
N SER A 126 -2.05 -16.21 -2.13
CA SER A 126 -2.47 -15.20 -1.14
C SER A 126 -1.62 -13.94 -1.15
N ASN A 127 -0.40 -14.06 -1.63
CA ASN A 127 0.55 -12.96 -1.73
C ASN A 127 1.74 -13.36 -2.60
N VAL A 128 2.40 -12.38 -3.18
CA VAL A 128 3.67 -12.54 -3.90
C VAL A 128 4.58 -11.36 -3.59
N LEU A 129 5.87 -11.51 -3.82
CA LEU A 129 6.89 -10.50 -3.55
C LEU A 129 7.66 -10.15 -4.81
N ALA A 130 7.67 -8.86 -5.16
CA ALA A 130 8.52 -8.27 -6.18
C ALA A 130 9.65 -7.46 -5.56
N PHE A 131 10.71 -7.27 -6.34
CA PHE A 131 11.83 -6.39 -6.03
C PHE A 131 11.94 -5.30 -7.09
N SER A 132 12.34 -4.11 -6.65
CA SER A 132 12.60 -2.97 -7.52
C SER A 132 13.89 -2.27 -7.11
N GLU A 133 14.61 -1.76 -8.10
CA GLU A 133 15.73 -0.83 -7.95
C GLU A 133 15.43 0.47 -8.72
N ASP A 134 14.16 0.69 -9.02
CA ASP A 134 13.69 1.83 -9.78
C ASP A 134 13.73 3.11 -8.94
N ASN A 135 14.41 4.11 -9.45
CA ASN A 135 14.53 5.42 -8.82
C ASN A 135 13.87 6.54 -9.65
N ASP A 136 13.26 6.18 -10.78
CA ASP A 136 12.53 7.10 -11.66
C ASP A 136 11.12 6.56 -11.89
N LEU A 137 10.13 7.19 -11.29
CA LEU A 137 8.74 6.78 -11.40
C LEU A 137 7.97 7.55 -12.48
N GLU A 138 8.64 8.38 -13.29
CA GLU A 138 7.98 9.17 -14.35
C GLU A 138 7.45 8.29 -15.49
N ASP A 139 8.06 7.13 -15.71
CA ASP A 139 7.63 6.13 -16.70
C ASP A 139 6.91 4.92 -16.09
N GLY A 140 6.71 4.92 -14.78
CA GLY A 140 6.08 3.87 -13.99
C GLY A 140 7.05 3.20 -13.02
N LEU A 141 6.57 2.15 -12.34
CA LEU A 141 7.38 1.37 -11.41
C LEU A 141 7.83 0.08 -12.08
N SER A 142 9.12 -0.09 -12.29
CA SER A 142 9.71 -1.30 -12.86
C SER A 142 10.17 -2.29 -11.79
N PHE A 143 10.05 -3.60 -12.07
CA PHE A 143 10.54 -4.67 -11.20
C PHE A 143 11.82 -5.28 -11.77
N SER A 144 12.83 -5.37 -10.92
CA SER A 144 14.06 -6.09 -11.24
C SER A 144 13.83 -7.61 -11.24
N ASN A 145 13.03 -8.12 -10.30
CA ASN A 145 12.68 -9.54 -10.20
C ASN A 145 11.46 -9.76 -9.30
N MET A 146 11.00 -11.02 -9.23
CA MET A 146 10.05 -11.53 -8.24
C MET A 146 10.60 -12.79 -7.58
N VAL A 147 10.13 -13.12 -6.37
CA VAL A 147 10.44 -14.43 -5.76
C VAL A 147 9.63 -15.49 -6.48
N THR A 148 10.30 -16.46 -7.10
CA THR A 148 9.68 -17.44 -7.98
C THR A 148 9.80 -18.88 -7.47
N ASP A 149 8.98 -19.75 -8.04
CA ASP A 149 9.12 -21.19 -7.98
C ASP A 149 10.12 -21.72 -9.03
N ASP A 150 10.25 -23.01 -9.15
CA ASP A 150 11.12 -23.72 -10.10
C ASP A 150 10.70 -23.54 -11.58
N LYS A 151 9.47 -23.09 -11.84
CA LYS A 151 8.95 -22.77 -13.16
C LYS A 151 9.18 -21.31 -13.55
N GLY A 152 9.74 -20.49 -12.66
CA GLY A 152 9.90 -19.06 -12.84
C GLY A 152 8.64 -18.26 -12.58
N TYR A 153 7.59 -18.85 -11.98
CA TYR A 153 6.37 -18.17 -11.63
C TYR A 153 6.46 -17.58 -10.21
N ALA A 154 5.90 -16.40 -10.00
CA ALA A 154 5.85 -15.79 -8.68
C ALA A 154 5.16 -16.72 -7.69
N ARG A 155 5.84 -17.06 -6.61
CA ARG A 155 5.36 -18.02 -5.60
C ARG A 155 4.75 -17.32 -4.39
N GLU A 156 3.85 -18.02 -3.71
CA GLU A 156 3.32 -17.60 -2.43
C GLU A 156 4.44 -17.56 -1.37
N ILE A 157 4.49 -16.51 -0.57
CA ILE A 157 5.47 -16.29 0.48
C ILE A 157 4.90 -16.64 1.85
N ILE A 158 3.75 -16.04 2.20
CA ILE A 158 3.05 -16.26 3.45
C ILE A 158 1.89 -17.20 3.16
N TYR A 159 1.93 -18.37 3.75
CA TYR A 159 0.92 -19.41 3.49
C TYR A 159 -0.49 -18.96 3.86
N GLY A 160 -1.42 -19.15 2.96
CA GLY A 160 -2.81 -18.70 3.07
C GLY A 160 -3.85 -19.80 3.35
N GLY A 161 -3.47 -21.07 3.36
CA GLY A 161 -4.34 -22.20 3.69
C GLY A 161 -5.35 -22.59 2.62
N LYS A 162 -5.98 -21.64 1.95
CA LYS A 162 -7.03 -21.85 0.92
C LYS A 162 -8.29 -22.58 1.42
N ASP A 163 -8.51 -22.61 2.73
CA ASP A 163 -9.69 -23.24 3.33
C ASP A 163 -10.89 -22.28 3.30
N SER A 164 -11.79 -22.49 2.36
CA SER A 164 -13.02 -21.71 2.19
C SER A 164 -14.20 -22.18 3.03
N SER A 165 -13.99 -23.15 3.95
CA SER A 165 -15.06 -23.68 4.83
C SER A 165 -15.60 -22.64 5.82
N GLY A 166 -14.84 -21.57 6.06
CA GLY A 166 -15.12 -20.56 7.07
C GLY A 166 -14.60 -20.90 8.46
N ASN A 167 -13.90 -22.02 8.62
CA ASN A 167 -13.35 -22.49 9.90
C ASN A 167 -11.81 -22.49 9.93
N GLY A 168 -11.16 -22.47 8.79
CA GLY A 168 -9.71 -22.55 8.66
C GLY A 168 -9.08 -21.27 8.13
N ASP A 169 -7.86 -21.41 7.64
CA ASP A 169 -7.07 -20.36 7.03
C ASP A 169 -7.44 -20.24 5.55
N TRP A 170 -8.01 -19.12 5.14
CA TRP A 170 -8.38 -18.91 3.74
C TRP A 170 -7.27 -18.23 2.96
N THR A 171 -6.89 -17.01 3.36
CA THR A 171 -5.82 -16.26 2.69
C THR A 171 -5.04 -15.43 3.70
N SER A 172 -3.76 -15.18 3.41
CA SER A 172 -2.88 -14.35 4.24
C SER A 172 -2.49 -13.07 3.50
N ILE A 173 -2.90 -11.95 4.04
CA ILE A 173 -2.81 -10.64 3.40
C ILE A 173 -1.72 -9.81 4.07
N PRO A 174 -0.64 -9.43 3.36
CA PRO A 174 0.38 -8.53 3.89
C PRO A 174 -0.20 -7.12 4.08
N THR A 175 0.20 -6.43 5.15
CA THR A 175 -0.35 -5.12 5.51
C THR A 175 0.70 -4.06 5.78
N ALA A 176 1.91 -4.45 6.20
CA ALA A 176 3.01 -3.55 6.43
C ALA A 176 4.33 -4.31 6.35
N ALA A 177 5.38 -3.65 5.93
CA ALA A 177 6.72 -4.23 5.93
C ALA A 177 7.76 -3.19 6.36
N ILE A 178 8.86 -3.67 6.94
CA ILE A 178 9.96 -2.83 7.40
C ILE A 178 11.26 -3.63 7.43
N ARG A 179 12.39 -2.94 7.22
CA ARG A 179 13.71 -3.49 7.53
C ARG A 179 14.23 -2.93 8.85
N ALA A 180 14.68 -3.81 9.72
CA ALA A 180 15.31 -3.44 10.99
C ALA A 180 16.50 -4.36 11.27
N ASN A 181 17.65 -3.77 11.62
CA ASN A 181 18.88 -4.52 11.94
C ASN A 181 19.26 -5.56 10.87
N GLY A 182 19.09 -5.22 9.60
CA GLY A 182 19.45 -6.11 8.48
C GLY A 182 18.44 -7.23 8.19
N ILE A 183 17.34 -7.30 8.92
CA ILE A 183 16.26 -8.29 8.76
C ILE A 183 15.03 -7.58 8.22
N ASP A 184 14.39 -8.17 7.23
CA ASP A 184 13.11 -7.72 6.70
C ASP A 184 11.97 -8.39 7.47
N TYR A 185 10.97 -7.61 7.83
CA TYR A 185 9.78 -8.06 8.52
C TYR A 185 8.53 -7.68 7.71
N VAL A 186 7.57 -8.57 7.66
CA VAL A 186 6.24 -8.29 7.10
C VAL A 186 5.17 -8.70 8.10
N HIS A 187 4.28 -7.77 8.40
CA HIS A 187 3.05 -8.03 9.13
C HIS A 187 1.97 -8.48 8.14
N TYR A 188 1.17 -9.47 8.54
CA TYR A 188 0.03 -9.95 7.79
C TYR A 188 -1.13 -10.27 8.72
N PHE A 189 -2.32 -10.31 8.17
CA PHE A 189 -3.46 -10.97 8.80
C PHE A 189 -3.96 -12.11 7.93
N ASN A 190 -4.54 -13.11 8.58
CA ASN A 190 -5.17 -14.25 7.92
C ASN A 190 -6.69 -14.08 7.95
N MET A 191 -7.33 -14.32 6.81
CA MET A 191 -8.78 -14.30 6.68
C MET A 191 -9.34 -15.72 6.86
N ARG A 192 -10.41 -15.83 7.63
CA ARG A 192 -11.19 -17.05 7.78
C ARG A 192 -12.36 -17.08 6.82
N ASN A 193 -13.01 -15.93 6.63
CA ASN A 193 -14.21 -15.82 5.82
C ASN A 193 -14.36 -14.41 5.26
N TRP A 194 -14.66 -14.32 3.97
CA TRP A 194 -14.95 -13.05 3.31
C TRP A 194 -16.37 -12.55 3.58
N THR A 195 -17.33 -13.46 3.85
CA THR A 195 -18.65 -13.06 4.29
C THR A 195 -18.56 -12.47 5.70
N GLY A 196 -18.77 -11.16 5.80
CA GLY A 196 -18.62 -10.43 7.05
C GLY A 196 -17.19 -10.10 7.44
N TRP A 197 -16.18 -10.32 6.58
CA TRP A 197 -14.78 -9.95 6.81
C TRP A 197 -14.20 -10.52 8.12
N VAL A 198 -14.40 -11.81 8.33
CA VAL A 198 -13.94 -12.48 9.55
C VAL A 198 -12.46 -12.77 9.45
N THR A 199 -11.66 -12.07 10.27
CA THR A 199 -10.23 -12.34 10.42
C THR A 199 -10.01 -13.54 11.34
N ASN A 200 -8.91 -14.27 11.12
CA ASN A 200 -8.54 -15.42 11.92
C ASN A 200 -7.49 -15.05 12.97
N TYR A 201 -6.35 -14.56 12.50
CA TYR A 201 -5.24 -14.08 13.35
C TYR A 201 -4.36 -13.14 12.53
N SER A 202 -3.40 -12.52 13.19
CA SER A 202 -2.29 -11.80 12.54
C SER A 202 -0.95 -12.34 13.02
N GLY A 203 0.11 -11.98 12.31
CA GLY A 203 1.45 -12.40 12.66
C GLY A 203 2.51 -11.65 11.86
N ILE A 204 3.76 -12.04 12.12
CA ILE A 204 4.92 -11.47 11.46
C ILE A 204 5.74 -12.60 10.83
N TYR A 205 6.13 -12.42 9.58
CA TYR A 205 7.20 -13.18 8.94
C TYR A 205 8.47 -12.34 8.88
N LYS A 206 9.62 -13.00 8.87
CA LYS A 206 10.92 -12.35 8.74
C LYS A 206 11.79 -13.05 7.70
N SER A 207 12.65 -12.27 7.06
CA SER A 207 13.68 -12.71 6.13
C SER A 207 15.03 -12.12 6.54
N ALA A 208 16.07 -12.95 6.57
CA ALA A 208 17.45 -12.54 6.84
C ALA A 208 18.33 -12.59 5.58
N ASP A 209 17.78 -12.92 4.43
CA ASP A 209 18.46 -13.13 3.15
C ASP A 209 17.92 -12.24 2.03
N ASN A 210 17.53 -11.01 2.38
CA ASN A 210 17.00 -10.01 1.46
C ASN A 210 15.74 -10.48 0.71
N GLY A 211 14.80 -11.09 1.44
CA GLY A 211 13.50 -11.45 0.92
C GLY A 211 13.41 -12.77 0.15
N LEU A 212 14.51 -13.54 0.05
CA LEU A 212 14.51 -14.80 -0.69
C LEU A 212 13.80 -15.92 0.06
N THR A 213 14.01 -16.01 1.37
CA THR A 213 13.31 -16.95 2.23
C THR A 213 12.66 -16.25 3.43
N TRP A 214 11.53 -16.79 3.86
CA TRP A 214 10.72 -16.19 4.93
C TRP A 214 10.31 -17.23 5.96
N ALA A 215 10.35 -16.84 7.23
CA ALA A 215 9.93 -17.68 8.33
C ALA A 215 8.99 -16.91 9.28
N LYS A 216 7.97 -17.59 9.80
CA LYS A 216 7.06 -17.02 10.81
C LYS A 216 7.85 -16.71 12.09
N CYS A 217 7.66 -15.51 12.63
CA CYS A 217 8.14 -15.18 13.97
C CYS A 217 7.32 -15.98 15.01
N LYS A 218 8.02 -16.47 16.04
CA LYS A 218 7.40 -17.17 17.17
C LYS A 218 6.76 -16.17 18.11
#